data_d464b34eb82015f1378bad8315e7cdc5
#
_entry.id   d464b34eb82015f1378bad8315e7cdc5
#
_cell.length_a   1.000
_cell.length_b   1.000
_cell.length_c   1.000
_cell.angle_alpha   90.00
_cell.angle_beta   90.00
_cell.angle_gamma   90.00
#
_symmetry.space_group_name_H-M   'P 1'
#
loop_
_entity.id
_entity.type
_entity.pdbx_description
1 polymer ?
#
loop_
_entity_poly.entity_id
_entity_poly.type
_entity_poly.pdbx_seq_one_letter_code
_entity_poly.pdbx_strand_id
1 'polypeptide(L)'
;MKPVLLIDFGSTYTKVTAVDLESQQLLGTADSYTTIQTDVGEGLANALEKLHAKIGPMEYTARYACSSAAGGLRMITSGLVPELTAEAARQASLGAGAKVLKVYTFQLTEDDIQEIMAIKPDIFLLVGGTDGGNTACIEHNAQMLASIQPKFPIVIAGNRNSARKCQKILEGCETYICPNVMPKFGVLNI
;
A
#
# COMPACT_ATOMS: atom_id res chain seq x y z
N MET A 1 25.26 19.37 3.69
CA MET A 1 24.82 18.34 2.73
C MET A 1 23.67 17.56 3.35
N LYS A 2 22.52 17.51 2.67
CA LYS A 2 21.34 16.75 3.10
C LYS A 2 20.97 15.75 2.00
N PRO A 3 21.69 14.62 1.89
CA PRO A 3 21.51 13.67 0.81
C PRO A 3 20.22 12.87 1.01
N VAL A 4 19.46 12.71 -0.06
CA VAL A 4 18.21 11.93 -0.13
C VAL A 4 18.32 10.96 -1.29
N LEU A 5 17.81 9.73 -1.08
CA LEU A 5 17.71 8.70 -2.10
C LEU A 5 16.27 8.62 -2.62
N LEU A 6 16.12 8.74 -3.94
CA LEU A 6 14.88 8.51 -4.66
C LEU A 6 14.97 7.17 -5.38
N ILE A 7 13.96 6.33 -5.23
CA ILE A 7 13.91 4.97 -5.79
C ILE A 7 12.65 4.86 -6.65
N ASP A 8 12.81 4.44 -7.90
CA ASP A 8 11.70 4.11 -8.80
C ASP A 8 11.78 2.63 -9.20
N PHE A 9 10.81 1.85 -8.76
CA PHE A 9 10.65 0.46 -9.17
C PHE A 9 9.85 0.40 -10.47
N GLY A 10 10.57 0.36 -11.60
CA GLY A 10 9.97 0.14 -12.91
C GLY A 10 9.71 -1.34 -13.20
N SER A 11 8.91 -1.62 -14.24
CA SER A 11 8.62 -2.99 -14.66
C SER A 11 9.85 -3.76 -15.17
N THR A 12 10.86 -3.05 -15.67
CA THR A 12 12.08 -3.64 -16.21
C THR A 12 13.32 -3.24 -15.43
N TYR A 13 13.39 -1.98 -15.01
CA TYR A 13 14.54 -1.42 -14.30
C TYR A 13 14.12 -0.73 -13.01
N THR A 14 14.82 -1.03 -11.93
CA THR A 14 14.81 -0.26 -10.69
C THR A 14 15.84 0.85 -10.82
N LYS A 15 15.42 2.11 -10.69
CA LYS A 15 16.27 3.29 -10.81
C LYS A 15 16.48 3.91 -9.45
N VAL A 16 17.69 4.38 -9.19
CA VAL A 16 18.04 5.09 -7.96
C VAL A 16 18.69 6.42 -8.31
N THR A 17 18.29 7.46 -7.57
CA THR A 17 18.78 8.82 -7.78
C THR A 17 19.14 9.42 -6.43
N ALA A 18 20.38 9.85 -6.26
CA ALA A 18 20.84 10.60 -5.09
C ALA A 18 20.81 12.10 -5.37
N VAL A 19 20.18 12.87 -4.50
CA VAL A 19 20.12 14.33 -4.56
C VAL A 19 20.53 14.95 -3.23
N ASP A 20 21.18 16.09 -3.28
CA ASP A 20 21.41 16.92 -2.09
C ASP A 20 20.36 18.03 -2.04
N LEU A 21 19.47 17.96 -1.05
CA LEU A 21 18.40 18.95 -0.89
C LEU A 21 18.91 20.32 -0.43
N GLU A 22 20.07 20.38 0.21
CA GLU A 22 20.64 21.64 0.68
C GLU A 22 21.23 22.45 -0.46
N SER A 23 22.02 21.82 -1.31
CA SER A 23 22.61 22.46 -2.50
C SER A 23 21.73 22.38 -3.75
N GLN A 24 20.62 21.65 -3.69
CA GLN A 24 19.69 21.38 -4.80
C GLN A 24 20.39 20.73 -6.01
N GLN A 25 21.35 19.85 -5.75
CA GLN A 25 22.16 19.21 -6.79
C GLN A 25 21.85 17.71 -6.91
N LEU A 26 21.89 17.25 -8.14
CA LEU A 26 21.91 15.83 -8.47
C LEU A 26 23.31 15.28 -8.17
N LEU A 27 23.41 14.32 -7.26
CA LEU A 27 24.67 13.67 -6.91
C LEU A 27 25.00 12.52 -7.86
N GLY A 28 23.99 11.76 -8.27
CA GLY A 28 24.16 10.70 -9.25
C GLY A 28 22.93 9.86 -9.45
N THR A 29 22.94 9.05 -10.51
CA THR A 29 21.88 8.08 -10.84
C THR A 29 22.49 6.74 -11.23
N ALA A 30 21.75 5.67 -10.96
CA ALA A 30 22.04 4.33 -11.45
C ALA A 30 20.75 3.54 -11.62
N ASP A 31 20.85 2.42 -12.33
CA ASP A 31 19.74 1.50 -12.56
C ASP A 31 20.24 0.05 -12.58
N SER A 32 19.32 -0.87 -12.28
CA SER A 32 19.52 -2.31 -12.43
C SER A 32 18.22 -2.97 -12.84
N TYR A 33 18.28 -4.17 -13.38
CA TYR A 33 17.08 -4.95 -13.67
C TYR A 33 16.23 -5.11 -12.41
N THR A 34 14.91 -4.91 -12.55
CA THR A 34 13.94 -5.22 -11.50
C THR A 34 13.76 -6.72 -11.44
N THR A 35 14.23 -7.36 -10.38
CA THR A 35 14.23 -8.82 -10.19
C THR A 35 12.87 -9.31 -9.68
N ILE A 36 11.81 -9.14 -10.50
CA ILE A 36 10.41 -9.47 -10.14
C ILE A 36 10.23 -10.97 -9.88
N GLN A 37 11.04 -11.80 -10.53
CA GLN A 37 10.90 -13.26 -10.45
C GLN A 37 11.50 -13.86 -9.17
N THR A 38 12.35 -13.12 -8.47
CA THR A 38 13.00 -13.53 -7.22
C THR A 38 12.64 -12.56 -6.10
N ASP A 39 13.41 -11.50 -5.94
CA ASP A 39 13.19 -10.47 -4.94
C ASP A 39 13.54 -9.09 -5.53
N VAL A 40 12.59 -8.17 -5.54
CA VAL A 40 12.80 -6.78 -5.98
C VAL A 40 13.93 -6.08 -5.20
N GLY A 41 14.21 -6.53 -3.98
CA GLY A 41 15.32 -6.07 -3.16
C GLY A 41 16.69 -6.32 -3.79
N GLU A 42 16.86 -7.42 -4.53
CA GLU A 42 18.11 -7.70 -5.24
C GLU A 42 18.39 -6.67 -6.33
N GLY A 43 17.36 -6.32 -7.13
CA GLY A 43 17.47 -5.27 -8.15
C GLY A 43 17.82 -3.91 -7.55
N LEU A 44 17.23 -3.57 -6.40
CA LEU A 44 17.54 -2.36 -5.66
C LEU A 44 18.99 -2.37 -5.13
N ALA A 45 19.44 -3.48 -4.52
CA ALA A 45 20.80 -3.61 -4.02
C ALA A 45 21.84 -3.43 -5.14
N ASN A 46 21.61 -4.07 -6.28
CA ASN A 46 22.47 -3.92 -7.45
C ASN A 46 22.49 -2.49 -8.01
N ALA A 47 21.35 -1.79 -8.02
CA ALA A 47 21.28 -0.39 -8.44
C ALA A 47 22.03 0.53 -7.47
N LEU A 48 21.92 0.28 -6.15
CA LEU A 48 22.65 1.04 -5.12
C LEU A 48 24.15 0.82 -5.20
N GLU A 49 24.60 -0.42 -5.43
CA GLU A 49 26.02 -0.73 -5.63
C GLU A 49 26.61 0.07 -6.80
N LYS A 50 25.90 0.08 -7.93
CA LYS A 50 26.28 0.86 -9.12
C LYS A 50 26.29 2.37 -8.84
N LEU A 51 25.34 2.88 -8.05
CA LEU A 51 25.29 4.28 -7.66
C LEU A 51 26.50 4.63 -6.78
N HIS A 52 26.75 3.84 -5.74
CA HIS A 52 27.86 4.07 -4.83
C HIS A 52 29.24 3.90 -5.49
N ALA A 53 29.34 3.07 -6.52
CA ALA A 53 30.55 2.99 -7.34
C ALA A 53 30.85 4.30 -8.09
N LYS A 54 29.81 5.09 -8.43
CA LYS A 54 29.94 6.37 -9.14
C LYS A 54 30.21 7.55 -8.20
N ILE A 55 29.50 7.61 -7.06
CA ILE A 55 29.50 8.78 -6.18
C ILE A 55 30.17 8.53 -4.82
N GLY A 56 30.66 7.32 -4.57
CA GLY A 56 31.16 6.87 -3.27
C GLY A 56 30.04 6.39 -2.34
N PRO A 57 30.40 5.63 -1.29
CA PRO A 57 29.45 5.23 -0.25
C PRO A 57 28.88 6.45 0.45
N MET A 58 27.55 6.45 0.68
CA MET A 58 26.83 7.58 1.26
C MET A 58 25.70 7.11 2.17
N GLU A 59 25.53 7.80 3.31
CA GLU A 59 24.37 7.68 4.17
C GLU A 59 23.32 8.73 3.74
N TYR A 60 22.06 8.29 3.63
CA TYR A 60 20.96 9.14 3.20
C TYR A 60 20.11 9.56 4.40
N THR A 61 19.80 10.86 4.49
CA THR A 61 18.94 11.43 5.54
C THR A 61 17.47 10.99 5.39
N ALA A 62 17.06 10.66 4.16
CA ALA A 62 15.75 10.10 3.85
C ALA A 62 15.81 9.23 2.58
N ARG A 63 14.87 8.30 2.47
CA ARG A 63 14.69 7.46 1.28
C ARG A 63 13.22 7.53 0.89
N TYR A 64 12.95 7.79 -0.39
CA TYR A 64 11.60 7.81 -0.95
C TYR A 64 11.53 6.83 -2.10
N ALA A 65 10.48 6.04 -2.14
CA ALA A 65 10.27 5.05 -3.18
C ALA A 65 8.90 5.25 -3.85
N CYS A 66 8.87 5.00 -5.15
CA CYS A 66 7.64 4.87 -5.92
C CYS A 66 7.75 3.68 -6.88
N SER A 67 6.62 3.28 -7.45
CA SER A 67 6.61 2.29 -8.53
C SER A 67 6.04 2.91 -9.79
N SER A 68 6.81 2.86 -10.87
CA SER A 68 6.37 3.19 -12.23
C SER A 68 6.11 1.93 -13.08
N ALA A 69 6.12 0.75 -12.47
CA ALA A 69 5.84 -0.51 -13.14
C ALA A 69 4.44 -0.49 -13.76
N ALA A 70 4.33 -0.87 -15.03
CA ALA A 70 3.05 -0.99 -15.71
C ALA A 70 2.18 -2.03 -15.00
N GLY A 71 1.09 -1.56 -14.41
CA GLY A 71 0.17 -2.38 -13.64
C GLY A 71 0.06 -1.98 -12.18
N GLY A 72 1.14 -1.61 -11.49
CA GLY A 72 1.13 -1.34 -10.04
C GLY A 72 0.47 -2.45 -9.23
N LEU A 73 0.59 -2.46 -7.93
CA LEU A 73 -0.16 -3.36 -7.06
C LEU A 73 -1.67 -3.07 -7.22
N ARG A 74 -2.42 -4.03 -7.77
CA ARG A 74 -3.85 -3.88 -8.05
C ARG A 74 -4.63 -3.99 -6.75
N MET A 75 -5.08 -2.86 -6.23
CA MET A 75 -5.73 -2.77 -4.94
C MET A 75 -7.22 -2.46 -5.07
N ILE A 76 -8.02 -3.15 -4.29
CA ILE A 76 -9.40 -2.77 -3.99
C ILE A 76 -9.45 -2.32 -2.54
N THR A 77 -10.28 -1.34 -2.24
CA THR A 77 -10.51 -0.88 -0.88
C THR A 77 -11.98 -0.75 -0.56
N SER A 78 -12.32 -0.88 0.71
CA SER A 78 -13.64 -0.56 1.23
C SER A 78 -13.54 0.47 2.35
N GLY A 79 -14.58 1.30 2.48
CA GLY A 79 -14.68 2.32 3.53
C GLY A 79 -16.12 2.54 3.98
N LEU A 80 -16.32 3.12 5.17
CA LEU A 80 -17.66 3.34 5.71
C LEU A 80 -18.44 4.42 4.96
N VAL A 81 -17.79 5.56 4.69
CA VAL A 81 -18.43 6.74 4.08
C VAL A 81 -17.60 7.19 2.88
N PRO A 82 -18.25 7.48 1.71
CA PRO A 82 -17.55 7.79 0.47
C PRO A 82 -16.55 8.96 0.61
N GLU A 83 -16.99 10.07 1.18
CA GLU A 83 -16.24 11.33 1.24
C GLU A 83 -15.16 11.34 2.33
N LEU A 84 -15.12 10.33 3.19
CA LEU A 84 -14.26 10.28 4.36
C LEU A 84 -13.34 9.05 4.33
N THR A 85 -13.83 7.92 4.85
CA THR A 85 -13.01 6.72 5.02
C THR A 85 -12.61 6.06 3.71
N ALA A 86 -13.49 6.12 2.69
CA ALA A 86 -13.15 5.60 1.38
C ALA A 86 -12.10 6.47 0.67
N GLU A 87 -12.20 7.79 0.78
CA GLU A 87 -11.17 8.70 0.23
C GLU A 87 -9.84 8.56 0.99
N ALA A 88 -9.88 8.42 2.32
CA ALA A 88 -8.67 8.14 3.11
C ALA A 88 -8.00 6.83 2.67
N ALA A 89 -8.79 5.78 2.46
CA ALA A 89 -8.29 4.50 1.98
C ALA A 89 -7.70 4.61 0.57
N ARG A 90 -8.34 5.39 -0.31
CA ARG A 90 -7.82 5.68 -1.65
C ARG A 90 -6.48 6.39 -1.60
N GLN A 91 -6.35 7.43 -0.77
CA GLN A 91 -5.09 8.17 -0.61
C GLN A 91 -3.99 7.31 0.00
N ALA A 92 -4.29 6.50 1.02
CA ALA A 92 -3.33 5.55 1.60
C ALA A 92 -2.83 4.54 0.56
N SER A 93 -3.74 4.02 -0.26
CA SER A 93 -3.39 3.08 -1.33
C SER A 93 -2.49 3.72 -2.39
N LEU A 94 -2.79 4.95 -2.80
CA LEU A 94 -1.97 5.70 -3.74
C LEU A 94 -0.60 6.05 -3.15
N GLY A 95 -0.55 6.44 -1.87
CA GLY A 95 0.69 6.69 -1.13
C GLY A 95 1.59 5.45 -1.06
N ALA A 96 0.99 4.26 -1.00
CA ALA A 96 1.69 2.98 -1.06
C ALA A 96 2.09 2.56 -2.51
N GLY A 97 1.85 3.40 -3.52
CA GLY A 97 2.16 3.08 -4.92
C GLY A 97 1.20 2.08 -5.57
N ALA A 98 0.03 1.85 -4.99
CA ALA A 98 -0.95 0.92 -5.52
C ALA A 98 -1.82 1.57 -6.61
N LYS A 99 -2.24 0.74 -7.57
CA LYS A 99 -3.29 1.09 -8.53
C LYS A 99 -4.64 0.74 -7.92
N VAL A 100 -5.37 1.73 -7.45
CA VAL A 100 -6.74 1.53 -6.92
C VAL A 100 -7.69 1.21 -8.07
N LEU A 101 -8.20 -0.01 -8.10
CA LEU A 101 -9.12 -0.48 -9.13
C LEU A 101 -10.56 -0.10 -8.82
N LYS A 102 -10.96 -0.24 -7.56
CA LYS A 102 -12.29 0.09 -7.08
C LYS A 102 -12.29 0.44 -5.61
N VAL A 103 -13.21 1.32 -5.24
CA VAL A 103 -13.49 1.72 -3.86
C VAL A 103 -14.93 1.36 -3.56
N TYR A 104 -15.17 0.46 -2.62
CA TYR A 104 -16.49 0.15 -2.11
C TYR A 104 -16.81 1.00 -0.90
N THR A 105 -18.06 1.34 -0.75
CA THR A 105 -18.54 2.17 0.37
C THR A 105 -19.67 1.45 1.10
N PHE A 106 -19.79 1.71 2.40
CA PHE A 106 -20.76 1.03 3.26
C PHE A 106 -20.51 -0.47 3.37
N GLN A 107 -21.57 -1.23 3.60
CA GLN A 107 -21.53 -2.68 3.69
C GLN A 107 -21.45 -3.33 2.31
N LEU A 108 -20.53 -4.25 2.15
CA LEU A 108 -20.42 -5.06 0.94
C LEU A 108 -21.66 -5.94 0.76
N THR A 109 -22.12 -6.02 -0.47
CA THR A 109 -23.22 -6.89 -0.91
C THR A 109 -22.69 -8.17 -1.57
N GLU A 110 -23.57 -9.12 -1.84
CA GLU A 110 -23.22 -10.32 -2.61
C GLU A 110 -22.74 -9.99 -4.02
N ASP A 111 -23.33 -8.98 -4.67
CA ASP A 111 -22.91 -8.52 -5.99
C ASP A 111 -21.50 -7.91 -5.95
N ASP A 112 -21.18 -7.13 -4.90
CA ASP A 112 -19.84 -6.60 -4.71
C ASP A 112 -18.80 -7.72 -4.55
N ILE A 113 -19.13 -8.78 -3.83
CA ILE A 113 -18.26 -9.94 -3.66
C ILE A 113 -18.01 -10.64 -5.00
N GLN A 114 -19.03 -10.84 -5.82
CA GLN A 114 -18.87 -11.42 -7.15
C GLN A 114 -17.98 -10.56 -8.04
N GLU A 115 -18.15 -9.24 -7.97
CA GLU A 115 -17.30 -8.30 -8.70
C GLU A 115 -15.84 -8.34 -8.21
N ILE A 116 -15.59 -8.38 -6.89
CA ILE A 116 -14.26 -8.52 -6.32
C ILE A 116 -13.58 -9.79 -6.83
N MET A 117 -14.30 -10.91 -6.86
CA MET A 117 -13.79 -12.17 -7.40
C MET A 117 -13.48 -12.10 -8.90
N ALA A 118 -14.27 -11.37 -9.68
CA ALA A 118 -14.03 -11.17 -11.11
C ALA A 118 -12.81 -10.28 -11.38
N ILE A 119 -12.63 -9.22 -10.60
CA ILE A 119 -11.49 -8.29 -10.70
C ILE A 119 -10.18 -8.99 -10.33
N LYS A 120 -10.18 -9.89 -9.35
CA LYS A 120 -8.98 -10.58 -8.83
C LYS A 120 -7.89 -9.59 -8.44
N PRO A 121 -8.09 -8.79 -7.39
CA PRO A 121 -7.08 -7.85 -6.94
C PRO A 121 -5.84 -8.58 -6.39
N ASP A 122 -4.70 -7.90 -6.35
CA ASP A 122 -3.49 -8.42 -5.72
C ASP A 122 -3.53 -8.24 -4.19
N ILE A 123 -4.30 -7.25 -3.72
CA ILE A 123 -4.46 -6.93 -2.29
C ILE A 123 -5.80 -6.22 -2.05
N PHE A 124 -6.38 -6.43 -0.87
CA PHE A 124 -7.58 -5.74 -0.42
C PHE A 124 -7.28 -4.91 0.83
N LEU A 125 -7.62 -3.61 0.81
CA LEU A 125 -7.51 -2.73 1.96
C LEU A 125 -8.88 -2.59 2.64
N LEU A 126 -9.05 -3.26 3.77
CA LEU A 126 -10.27 -3.25 4.58
C LEU A 126 -10.22 -2.10 5.59
N VAL A 127 -11.01 -1.08 5.33
CA VAL A 127 -11.13 0.13 6.15
C VAL A 127 -12.57 0.30 6.62
N GLY A 128 -12.78 1.05 7.69
CA GLY A 128 -14.11 1.44 8.15
C GLY A 128 -14.12 1.88 9.60
N GLY A 129 -14.82 2.98 9.85
CA GLY A 129 -14.97 3.61 11.17
C GLY A 129 -13.70 4.28 11.70
N THR A 130 -13.90 5.33 12.49
CA THR A 130 -12.84 5.93 13.32
C THR A 130 -12.58 5.06 14.55
N ASP A 131 -11.47 5.27 15.24
CA ASP A 131 -11.14 4.52 16.44
C ASP A 131 -12.19 4.75 17.54
N GLY A 132 -12.79 3.67 18.04
CA GLY A 132 -13.90 3.71 18.98
C GLY A 132 -15.27 4.10 18.39
N GLY A 133 -15.32 4.34 17.07
CA GLY A 133 -16.56 4.63 16.33
C GLY A 133 -17.25 3.37 15.80
N ASN A 134 -17.84 3.45 14.60
CA ASN A 134 -18.57 2.36 13.97
C ASN A 134 -17.71 1.11 13.82
N THR A 135 -18.19 -0.02 14.26
CA THR A 135 -17.56 -1.34 14.12
C THR A 135 -18.32 -2.26 13.18
N ALA A 136 -19.65 -2.06 13.07
CA ALA A 136 -20.54 -2.96 12.36
C ALA A 136 -20.20 -3.09 10.89
N CYS A 137 -19.86 -1.99 10.22
CA CYS A 137 -19.56 -1.99 8.79
C CYS A 137 -18.29 -2.81 8.47
N ILE A 138 -17.17 -2.53 9.17
CA ILE A 138 -15.91 -3.23 8.89
C ILE A 138 -16.00 -4.72 9.26
N GLU A 139 -16.73 -5.06 10.33
CA GLU A 139 -16.95 -6.45 10.74
C GLU A 139 -17.83 -7.21 9.75
N HIS A 140 -18.90 -6.57 9.24
CA HIS A 140 -19.73 -7.12 8.18
C HIS A 140 -18.89 -7.38 6.91
N ASN A 141 -18.10 -6.40 6.48
CA ASN A 141 -17.25 -6.52 5.30
C ASN A 141 -16.20 -7.63 5.46
N ALA A 142 -15.65 -7.80 6.67
CA ALA A 142 -14.79 -8.94 6.98
C ALA A 142 -15.52 -10.28 6.84
N GLN A 143 -16.79 -10.39 7.30
CA GLN A 143 -17.59 -11.60 7.15
C GLN A 143 -17.89 -11.92 5.66
N MET A 144 -18.21 -10.90 4.89
CA MET A 144 -18.45 -11.04 3.45
C MET A 144 -17.20 -11.53 2.71
N LEU A 145 -16.03 -10.96 3.03
CA LEU A 145 -14.76 -11.41 2.47
C LEU A 145 -14.39 -12.84 2.91
N ALA A 146 -14.64 -13.19 4.18
CA ALA A 146 -14.38 -14.54 4.69
C ALA A 146 -15.20 -15.62 3.95
N SER A 147 -16.42 -15.30 3.49
CA SER A 147 -17.29 -16.25 2.79
C SER A 147 -16.71 -16.78 1.48
N ILE A 148 -15.84 -16.01 0.83
CA ILE A 148 -15.19 -16.39 -0.43
C ILE A 148 -13.77 -16.95 -0.26
N GLN A 149 -13.23 -16.94 0.95
CA GLN A 149 -11.85 -17.35 1.26
C GLN A 149 -10.85 -16.82 0.20
N PRO A 150 -10.69 -15.49 0.10
CA PRO A 150 -9.90 -14.88 -0.95
C PRO A 150 -8.44 -15.34 -0.89
N LYS A 151 -7.84 -15.53 -2.05
CA LYS A 151 -6.42 -15.90 -2.17
C LYS A 151 -5.49 -14.67 -2.20
N PHE A 152 -6.03 -13.48 -2.08
CA PHE A 152 -5.26 -12.24 -1.98
C PHE A 152 -5.16 -11.79 -0.51
N PRO A 153 -4.05 -11.19 -0.10
CA PRO A 153 -3.89 -10.65 1.25
C PRO A 153 -4.87 -9.51 1.54
N ILE A 154 -5.29 -9.42 2.80
CA ILE A 154 -6.19 -8.37 3.30
C ILE A 154 -5.45 -7.55 4.36
N VAL A 155 -5.28 -6.25 4.09
CA VAL A 155 -4.78 -5.28 5.06
C VAL A 155 -5.95 -4.66 5.81
N ILE A 156 -5.98 -4.83 7.12
CA ILE A 156 -7.01 -4.28 8.02
C ILE A 156 -6.45 -2.97 8.59
N ALA A 157 -6.96 -1.84 8.11
CA ALA A 157 -6.50 -0.49 8.49
C ALA A 157 -7.66 0.45 8.86
N GLY A 158 -8.68 -0.10 9.50
CA GLY A 158 -9.84 0.63 10.01
C GLY A 158 -9.85 0.73 11.54
N ASN A 159 -11.07 0.83 12.11
CA ASN A 159 -11.27 0.98 13.55
C ASN A 159 -10.46 -0.04 14.36
N ARG A 160 -9.48 0.44 15.14
CA ARG A 160 -8.58 -0.40 15.94
C ARG A 160 -9.31 -1.34 16.91
N ASN A 161 -10.52 -0.95 17.38
CA ASN A 161 -11.30 -1.74 18.31
C ASN A 161 -11.86 -3.01 17.65
N SER A 162 -12.05 -3.00 16.32
CA SER A 162 -12.52 -4.16 15.54
C SER A 162 -11.40 -4.92 14.83
N ALA A 163 -10.18 -4.38 14.75
CA ALA A 163 -9.10 -4.97 13.95
C ALA A 163 -8.82 -6.44 14.30
N ARG A 164 -8.70 -6.76 15.60
CA ARG A 164 -8.50 -8.14 16.08
C ARG A 164 -9.70 -9.06 15.82
N LYS A 165 -10.92 -8.52 15.88
CA LYS A 165 -12.14 -9.26 15.59
C LYS A 165 -12.24 -9.54 14.08
N CYS A 166 -11.95 -8.56 13.23
CA CYS A 166 -11.88 -8.76 11.79
C CYS A 166 -10.83 -9.82 11.42
N GLN A 167 -9.65 -9.78 12.04
CA GLN A 167 -8.63 -10.81 11.82
C GLN A 167 -9.11 -12.22 12.19
N LYS A 168 -9.86 -12.37 13.27
CA LYS A 168 -10.47 -13.66 13.65
C LYS A 168 -11.57 -14.10 12.66
N ILE A 169 -12.40 -13.17 12.19
CA ILE A 169 -13.43 -13.44 11.18
C ILE A 169 -12.77 -13.95 9.88
N LEU A 170 -11.63 -13.38 9.52
CA LEU A 170 -10.84 -13.73 8.32
C LEU A 170 -9.84 -14.86 8.58
N GLU A 171 -10.09 -15.71 9.62
CA GLU A 171 -9.24 -16.87 9.88
C GLU A 171 -9.15 -17.78 8.63
N GLY A 172 -7.92 -18.12 8.24
CA GLY A 172 -7.65 -18.86 7.00
C GLY A 172 -7.31 -17.95 5.80
N CYS A 173 -7.47 -16.63 5.93
CA CYS A 173 -6.99 -15.67 4.94
C CYS A 173 -5.66 -15.06 5.40
N GLU A 174 -4.83 -14.65 4.44
CA GLU A 174 -3.62 -13.88 4.73
C GLU A 174 -4.01 -12.46 5.15
N THR A 175 -3.74 -12.07 6.40
CA THR A 175 -4.19 -10.79 6.97
C THR A 175 -3.08 -10.04 7.68
N TYR A 176 -3.07 -8.71 7.50
CA TYR A 176 -2.15 -7.78 8.16
C TYR A 176 -2.95 -6.68 8.85
N ILE A 177 -2.64 -6.40 10.13
CA ILE A 177 -3.24 -5.27 10.85
C ILE A 177 -2.29 -4.09 10.77
N CYS A 178 -2.81 -2.96 10.28
CA CYS A 178 -2.12 -1.67 10.22
C CYS A 178 -2.86 -0.63 11.07
N PRO A 179 -2.20 0.49 11.42
CA PRO A 179 -2.89 1.64 12.01
C PRO A 179 -4.08 2.09 11.15
N ASN A 180 -5.12 2.60 11.81
CA ASN A 180 -6.29 3.12 11.10
C ASN A 180 -5.90 4.30 10.19
N VAL A 181 -6.28 4.27 8.92
CA VAL A 181 -6.01 5.36 7.96
C VAL A 181 -6.74 6.65 8.34
N MET A 182 -7.85 6.56 9.10
CA MET A 182 -8.57 7.70 9.67
C MET A 182 -8.92 7.42 11.15
N PRO A 183 -7.97 7.55 12.08
CA PRO A 183 -8.20 7.25 13.49
C PRO A 183 -9.21 8.21 14.15
N LYS A 184 -9.32 9.44 13.63
CA LYS A 184 -10.29 10.46 14.06
C LYS A 184 -10.90 11.12 12.83
N PHE A 185 -12.09 11.64 12.97
CA PHE A 185 -12.77 12.38 11.90
C PHE A 185 -11.87 13.47 11.33
N GLY A 186 -11.65 13.44 10.01
CA GLY A 186 -10.82 14.41 9.29
C GLY A 186 -9.31 14.33 9.56
N VAL A 187 -8.84 13.37 10.34
CA VAL A 187 -7.40 13.15 10.59
C VAL A 187 -6.94 11.93 9.83
N LEU A 188 -6.14 12.15 8.80
CA LEU A 188 -5.54 11.08 8.00
C LEU A 188 -4.22 10.60 8.63
N ASN A 189 -3.99 9.30 8.56
CA ASN A 189 -2.77 8.62 8.98
C ASN A 189 -2.28 7.78 7.80
N ILE A 190 -1.64 8.43 6.83
CA ILE A 190 -1.19 7.88 5.54
C ILE A 190 0.25 8.28 5.27
#